data_5d7ba0f8eb4c47d66385eba156cf1ed8
#
_entry.id   5d7ba0f8eb4c47d66385eba156cf1ed8
#
_cell.length_a   1.000
_cell.length_b   1.000
_cell.length_c   1.000
_cell.angle_alpha   90.00
_cell.angle_beta   90.00
_cell.angle_gamma   90.00
#
_symmetry.space_group_name_H-M   'P 1'
#
loop_
_entity.id
_entity.type
_entity.pdbx_description
1 polymer ?
#
loop_
_entity_poly.entity_id
_entity_poly.type
_entity_poly.pdbx_seq_one_letter_code
_entity_poly.pdbx_strand_id
1 'polypeptide(L)'
;MCPPMEHHVYFWLNEDRQNESDRAVFEKGIEALLRSPNIASSHWGKPAATTERPVTDHSFDYAISVKFDSMESHDLYQEGDLIHDEFITGFKEWWVKVLVMDVA
;
A
#
# COMPACT_ATOMS: atom_id res chain seq x y z
N MET A 1 -7.70 -3.78 -25.99
CA MET A 1 -7.27 -4.41 -24.70
C MET A 1 -6.50 -3.39 -23.87
N CYS A 2 -6.95 -3.14 -22.66
CA CYS A 2 -6.26 -2.20 -21.77
C CYS A 2 -5.06 -2.90 -21.15
N PRO A 3 -3.86 -2.31 -21.18
CA PRO A 3 -2.70 -2.91 -20.54
C PRO A 3 -2.87 -2.93 -19.02
N PRO A 4 -2.34 -3.95 -18.35
CA PRO A 4 -2.33 -3.96 -16.90
C PRO A 4 -1.35 -2.91 -16.38
N MET A 5 -1.52 -2.53 -15.12
CA MET A 5 -0.60 -1.64 -14.44
C MET A 5 -0.33 -2.11 -13.02
N GLU A 6 0.76 -1.67 -12.45
CA GLU A 6 1.10 -1.94 -11.05
C GLU A 6 1.16 -0.63 -10.27
N HIS A 7 0.68 -0.71 -9.06
CA HIS A 7 0.55 0.41 -8.14
C HIS A 7 1.30 0.04 -6.88
N HIS A 8 2.45 0.69 -6.64
CA HIS A 8 3.32 0.39 -5.51
C HIS A 8 3.23 1.54 -4.50
N VAL A 9 2.91 1.21 -3.26
CA VAL A 9 2.75 2.21 -2.21
C VAL A 9 3.64 1.86 -1.04
N TYR A 10 4.38 2.85 -0.54
CA TYR A 10 5.29 2.70 0.60
C TYR A 10 4.82 3.63 1.70
N PHE A 11 4.79 3.12 2.94
CA PHE A 11 4.32 3.85 4.11
C PHE A 11 5.42 3.98 5.14
N TRP A 12 5.57 5.19 5.68
CA TRP A 12 6.41 5.47 6.85
C TRP A 12 5.47 5.90 7.96
N LEU A 13 5.34 5.06 8.99
CA LEU A 13 4.45 5.33 10.12
C LEU A 13 5.01 6.41 11.03
N ASN A 14 4.11 7.15 11.67
CA ASN A 14 4.47 8.09 12.72
C ASN A 14 5.21 7.36 13.84
N GLU A 15 6.09 8.08 14.54
CA GLU A 15 6.89 7.50 15.61
C GLU A 15 6.02 6.85 16.70
N ASP A 16 4.89 7.46 17.04
CA ASP A 16 3.98 6.95 18.06
C ASP A 16 3.13 5.75 17.59
N ARG A 17 3.24 5.34 16.32
CA ARG A 17 2.56 4.18 15.75
C ARG A 17 3.50 3.01 15.47
N GLN A 18 4.75 3.08 15.93
CA GLN A 18 5.74 2.04 15.67
C GLN A 18 5.66 0.84 16.60
N ASN A 19 4.81 0.91 17.63
CA ASN A 19 4.67 -0.18 18.59
C ASN A 19 3.98 -1.40 17.95
N GLU A 20 4.21 -2.57 18.56
CA GLU A 20 3.72 -3.85 18.04
C GLU A 20 2.21 -3.90 17.90
N SER A 21 1.50 -3.34 18.85
CA SER A 21 0.03 -3.31 18.87
C SER A 21 -0.54 -2.52 17.69
N ASP A 22 -0.03 -1.32 17.46
CA ASP A 22 -0.47 -0.47 16.35
C ASP A 22 -0.06 -1.05 15.01
N ARG A 23 1.13 -1.63 14.92
CA ARG A 23 1.56 -2.30 13.69
C ARG A 23 0.63 -3.46 13.32
N ALA A 24 0.18 -4.23 14.30
CA ALA A 24 -0.76 -5.31 14.06
C ALA A 24 -2.09 -4.79 13.50
N VAL A 25 -2.57 -3.66 14.00
CA VAL A 25 -3.79 -3.02 13.51
C VAL A 25 -3.60 -2.52 12.07
N PHE A 26 -2.46 -1.91 11.79
CA PHE A 26 -2.16 -1.42 10.44
C PHE A 26 -2.08 -2.57 9.43
N GLU A 27 -1.47 -3.68 9.82
CA GLU A 27 -1.37 -4.87 8.96
C GLU A 27 -2.75 -5.42 8.62
N LYS A 28 -3.66 -5.47 9.60
CA LYS A 28 -5.04 -5.87 9.34
C LYS A 28 -5.76 -4.89 8.42
N GLY A 29 -5.45 -3.61 8.57
CA GLY A 29 -5.96 -2.57 7.68
C GLY A 29 -5.53 -2.79 6.23
N ILE A 30 -4.25 -3.12 6.03
CA ILE A 30 -3.72 -3.46 4.70
C ILE A 30 -4.46 -4.68 4.13
N GLU A 31 -4.60 -5.72 4.94
CA GLU A 31 -5.28 -6.95 4.49
C GLU A 31 -6.72 -6.67 4.07
N ALA A 32 -7.42 -5.81 4.80
CA ALA A 32 -8.77 -5.40 4.44
C ALA A 32 -8.80 -4.61 3.12
N LEU A 33 -7.86 -3.67 2.95
CA LEU A 33 -7.71 -2.88 1.73
C LEU A 33 -7.54 -3.78 0.50
N LEU A 34 -6.71 -4.81 0.63
CA LEU A 34 -6.37 -5.68 -0.48
C LEU A 34 -7.50 -6.64 -0.87
N ARG A 35 -8.64 -6.58 -0.18
CA ARG A 35 -9.85 -7.30 -0.57
C ARG A 35 -10.73 -6.54 -1.57
N SER A 36 -10.30 -5.36 -1.99
CA SER A 36 -11.03 -4.58 -2.98
C SER A 36 -11.28 -5.41 -4.25
N PRO A 37 -12.52 -5.41 -4.78
CA PRO A 37 -12.84 -6.15 -6.00
C PRO A 37 -12.20 -5.55 -7.25
N ASN A 38 -11.65 -4.35 -7.16
CA ASN A 38 -10.98 -3.69 -8.28
C ASN A 38 -9.53 -4.18 -8.47
N ILE A 39 -8.99 -4.87 -7.47
CA ILE A 39 -7.60 -5.36 -7.48
C ILE A 39 -7.54 -6.74 -8.14
N ALA A 40 -6.64 -6.90 -9.12
CA ALA A 40 -6.44 -8.19 -9.78
C ALA A 40 -5.55 -9.13 -8.95
N SER A 41 -4.46 -8.61 -8.42
CA SER A 41 -3.58 -9.35 -7.52
C SER A 41 -2.81 -8.37 -6.64
N SER A 42 -2.32 -8.86 -5.51
CA SER A 42 -1.63 -8.00 -4.57
C SER A 42 -0.64 -8.76 -3.70
N HIS A 43 0.29 -8.00 -3.14
CA HIS A 43 1.23 -8.48 -2.14
C HIS A 43 1.55 -7.32 -1.21
N TRP A 44 1.75 -7.59 0.07
CA TRP A 44 2.22 -6.58 1.00
C TRP A 44 3.35 -7.16 1.84
N GLY A 45 4.18 -6.29 2.39
CA GLY A 45 5.28 -6.74 3.22
C GLY A 45 6.00 -5.60 3.90
N LYS A 46 7.08 -5.95 4.57
CA LYS A 46 8.02 -5.05 5.23
C LYS A 46 9.31 -5.05 4.43
N PRO A 47 10.27 -4.15 4.74
CA PRO A 47 11.56 -4.19 4.07
C PRO A 47 12.18 -5.59 4.13
N ALA A 48 12.60 -6.10 2.99
CA ALA A 48 13.26 -7.40 2.91
C ALA A 48 14.69 -7.29 3.47
N ALA A 49 15.19 -8.39 4.04
CA ALA A 49 16.55 -8.42 4.61
C ALA A 49 17.60 -8.62 3.51
N THR A 50 17.56 -7.79 2.48
CA THR A 50 18.55 -7.83 1.40
C THR A 50 19.76 -6.99 1.78
N THR A 51 20.88 -7.24 1.12
CA THR A 51 22.11 -6.45 1.35
C THR A 51 21.84 -4.99 1.01
N GLU A 52 22.18 -4.11 1.94
CA GLU A 52 22.03 -2.68 1.73
C GLU A 52 23.08 -2.17 0.76
N ARG A 53 22.61 -1.50 -0.29
CA ARG A 53 23.45 -0.86 -1.29
C ARG A 53 23.07 0.60 -1.39
N PRO A 54 23.90 1.47 -2.00
CA PRO A 54 23.54 2.90 -2.13
C PRO A 54 22.17 3.15 -2.78
N VAL A 55 21.69 2.24 -3.62
CA VAL A 55 20.40 2.36 -4.30
C VAL A 55 19.25 1.66 -3.58
N THR A 56 19.54 0.98 -2.47
CA THR A 56 18.54 0.22 -1.71
C THR A 56 18.01 1.10 -0.58
N ASP A 57 16.69 1.24 -0.50
CA ASP A 57 16.02 1.99 0.57
C ASP A 57 15.16 1.03 1.38
N HIS A 58 15.56 0.76 2.61
CA HIS A 58 14.83 -0.05 3.57
C HIS A 58 14.14 0.81 4.64
N SER A 59 14.03 2.12 4.43
CA SER A 59 13.54 3.03 5.47
C SER A 59 12.03 2.99 5.68
N PHE A 60 11.28 2.46 4.73
CA PHE A 60 9.83 2.37 4.86
C PHE A 60 9.43 1.30 5.89
N ASP A 61 8.20 1.42 6.43
CA ASP A 61 7.67 0.43 7.38
C ASP A 61 6.88 -0.66 6.69
N TYR A 62 6.06 -0.30 5.71
CA TYR A 62 5.21 -1.23 4.95
C TYR A 62 5.16 -0.83 3.49
N ALA A 63 5.00 -1.83 2.65
CA ALA A 63 4.77 -1.62 1.23
C ALA A 63 3.65 -2.53 0.74
N ILE A 64 2.87 -2.02 -0.21
CA ILE A 64 1.91 -2.84 -0.94
C ILE A 64 2.26 -2.78 -2.43
N SER A 65 2.09 -3.89 -3.09
CA SER A 65 2.25 -4.01 -4.53
C SER A 65 0.94 -4.53 -5.08
N VAL A 66 0.25 -3.70 -5.85
CA VAL A 66 -1.09 -4.00 -6.33
C VAL A 66 -1.06 -4.01 -7.85
N LYS A 67 -1.67 -5.03 -8.45
CA LYS A 67 -1.83 -5.11 -9.89
C LYS A 67 -3.28 -4.88 -10.25
N PHE A 68 -3.52 -4.01 -11.21
CA PHE A 68 -4.83 -3.76 -11.79
C PHE A 68 -4.83 -4.27 -13.23
N ASP A 69 -5.98 -4.78 -13.69
CA ASP A 69 -6.09 -5.26 -15.06
C ASP A 69 -6.06 -4.12 -16.08
N SER A 70 -6.36 -2.90 -15.63
CA SER A 70 -6.41 -1.72 -16.51
C SER A 70 -6.31 -0.45 -15.70
N MET A 71 -6.08 0.66 -16.38
CA MET A 71 -6.14 1.99 -15.77
C MET A 71 -7.55 2.28 -15.23
N GLU A 72 -8.58 1.77 -15.90
CA GLU A 72 -9.95 1.96 -15.44
C GLU A 72 -10.18 1.33 -14.07
N SER A 73 -9.68 0.10 -13.86
CA SER A 73 -9.77 -0.56 -12.54
C SER A 73 -9.03 0.21 -11.47
N HIS A 74 -7.85 0.76 -11.80
CA HIS A 74 -7.10 1.62 -10.90
C HIS A 74 -7.92 2.86 -10.52
N ASP A 75 -8.54 3.50 -11.51
CA ASP A 75 -9.32 4.72 -11.26
C ASP A 75 -10.54 4.45 -10.38
N LEU A 76 -11.20 3.30 -10.59
CA LEU A 76 -12.31 2.87 -9.74
C LEU A 76 -11.86 2.63 -8.31
N TYR A 77 -10.64 2.09 -8.12
CA TYR A 77 -10.06 1.89 -6.81
C TYR A 77 -9.75 3.22 -6.12
N GLN A 78 -9.19 4.18 -6.84
CA GLN A 78 -8.82 5.48 -6.29
C GLN A 78 -10.03 6.36 -5.99
N GLU A 79 -11.08 6.26 -6.79
CA GLU A 79 -12.26 7.13 -6.67
C GLU A 79 -13.53 6.29 -6.59
N GLY A 80 -14.14 6.24 -5.41
CA GLY A 80 -15.42 5.58 -5.21
C GLY A 80 -15.38 4.16 -4.67
N ASP A 81 -14.21 3.63 -4.41
CA ASP A 81 -14.05 2.31 -3.77
C ASP A 81 -14.18 2.49 -2.26
N LEU A 82 -15.25 1.96 -1.67
CA LEU A 82 -15.51 2.10 -0.24
C LEU A 82 -14.43 1.45 0.62
N ILE A 83 -13.84 0.35 0.15
CA ILE A 83 -12.78 -0.36 0.88
C ILE A 83 -11.53 0.52 0.93
N HIS A 84 -11.17 1.14 -0.19
CA HIS A 84 -10.07 2.10 -0.25
C HIS A 84 -10.35 3.31 0.64
N ASP A 85 -11.56 3.85 0.56
CA ASP A 85 -11.95 5.02 1.36
C ASP A 85 -11.88 4.72 2.86
N GLU A 86 -12.30 3.53 3.28
CA GLU A 86 -12.23 3.11 4.69
C GLU A 86 -10.79 3.04 5.17
N PHE A 87 -9.88 2.53 4.34
CA PHE A 87 -8.46 2.47 4.69
C PHE A 87 -7.89 3.88 4.85
N ILE A 88 -8.14 4.75 3.90
CA ILE A 88 -7.64 6.14 3.96
C ILE A 88 -8.20 6.84 5.18
N THR A 89 -9.50 6.77 5.39
CA THR A 89 -10.16 7.41 6.53
C THR A 89 -9.61 6.89 7.87
N GLY A 90 -9.38 5.59 7.97
CA GLY A 90 -8.92 4.97 9.20
C GLY A 90 -7.44 5.21 9.50
N PHE A 91 -6.60 5.38 8.50
CA PHE A 91 -5.15 5.35 8.68
C PHE A 91 -4.38 6.56 8.19
N LYS A 92 -4.99 7.53 7.53
CA LYS A 92 -4.24 8.67 6.96
C LYS A 92 -3.46 9.47 8.01
N GLU A 93 -3.87 9.44 9.26
CA GLU A 93 -3.17 10.13 10.34
C GLU A 93 -2.05 9.27 10.95
N TRP A 94 -1.90 8.02 10.51
CA TRP A 94 -0.92 7.09 11.06
C TRP A 94 0.43 7.19 10.38
N TRP A 95 0.51 7.74 9.18
CA TRP A 95 1.78 7.84 8.45
C TRP A 95 2.28 9.27 8.39
N VAL A 96 3.61 9.39 8.47
CA VAL A 96 4.31 10.67 8.31
C VAL A 96 4.63 10.89 6.84
N LYS A 97 4.70 9.81 6.05
CA LYS A 97 5.00 9.88 4.63
C LYS A 97 4.39 8.68 3.92
N VAL A 98 3.88 8.91 2.73
CA VAL A 98 3.46 7.86 1.82
C VAL A 98 4.03 8.19 0.44
N LEU A 99 4.48 7.16 -0.27
CA LEU A 99 5.04 7.30 -1.63
C LEU A 99 4.33 6.32 -2.55
N VAL A 100 3.87 6.81 -3.68
CA VAL A 100 3.20 6.00 -4.70
C VAL A 100 4.05 5.99 -5.96
N MET A 101 4.27 4.81 -6.52
CA MET A 101 4.93 4.62 -7.80
C MET A 101 4.05 3.75 -8.67
N ASP A 102 3.54 4.31 -9.75
CA ASP A 102 2.66 3.62 -10.69
C ASP A 102 3.44 3.26 -11.96
N VAL A 103 3.33 1.99 -12.34
CA VAL A 103 4.03 1.44 -13.50
C VAL A 103 3.01 0.82 -14.45
N ALA A 104 3.09 1.20 -15.72
CA ALA A 104 2.18 0.68 -16.76
C ALA A 104 2.93 -0.09 -17.83
#